data_820bb2b70d623e38321454efd6859991
#
_entry.id   820bb2b70d623e38321454efd6859991
#
_cell.length_a   1.000
_cell.length_b   1.000
_cell.length_c   1.000
_cell.angle_alpha   90.00
_cell.angle_beta   90.00
_cell.angle_gamma   90.00
#
_symmetry.space_group_name_H-M   'P 1'
#
loop_
_entity.id
_entity.type
_entity.pdbx_description
1 polymer ?
#
loop_
_entity_poly.entity_id
_entity_poly.type
_entity_poly.pdbx_seq_one_letter_code
_entity_poly.pdbx_strand_id
1 'polypeptide(L)'
;MSNFDNPTTLAECRKYEQRFKPVPTQGWSVYKQYATPDHFRKSMQTMWSFGVSKEIRFEEGIRRDNPNVKIYTWDPTPIAQNTVKESPARVVHTPKAFDPSEQDMTFYTIDHKRRCWSLENHDPSKLVDTLTVQTESIETIVARLGNQVDMIKADIEGRWYELWQGMVANDVNPKFLTVEFEMYFDEIQKEIERLNEVVDYYQSNGYKVYLNRPLPGPHIELCFYHE
;
A
#
# COMPACT_ATOMS: atom_id res chain seq x y z
N MET A 1 6.75 -12.04 -22.26
CA MET A 1 5.41 -11.76 -21.70
C MET A 1 5.67 -11.23 -20.32
N SER A 2 5.05 -10.12 -19.93
CA SER A 2 5.15 -9.66 -18.54
C SER A 2 4.43 -10.66 -17.63
N ASN A 3 4.91 -10.83 -16.40
CA ASN A 3 4.24 -11.67 -15.40
C ASN A 3 2.81 -11.20 -15.10
N PHE A 4 2.49 -9.94 -15.41
CA PHE A 4 1.17 -9.36 -15.25
C PHE A 4 0.06 -10.09 -16.03
N ASP A 5 0.33 -10.49 -17.27
CA ASP A 5 -0.63 -11.20 -18.14
C ASP A 5 -0.47 -12.73 -18.07
N ASN A 6 0.35 -13.24 -17.14
CA ASN A 6 0.60 -14.68 -17.02
C ASN A 6 -0.57 -15.37 -16.32
N PRO A 7 -1.32 -16.27 -16.99
CA PRO A 7 -2.46 -16.96 -16.39
C PRO A 7 -2.07 -17.85 -15.19
N THR A 8 -0.84 -18.36 -15.14
CA THR A 8 -0.33 -19.13 -13.99
C THR A 8 -0.18 -18.22 -12.77
N THR A 9 0.38 -17.03 -12.93
CA THR A 9 0.51 -16.04 -11.85
C THR A 9 -0.85 -15.70 -11.26
N LEU A 10 -1.84 -15.41 -12.12
CA LEU A 10 -3.20 -15.12 -11.67
C LEU A 10 -3.84 -16.31 -10.93
N ALA A 11 -3.68 -17.54 -11.42
CA ALA A 11 -4.23 -18.74 -10.79
C ALA A 11 -3.62 -18.96 -9.39
N GLU A 12 -2.30 -18.79 -9.22
CA GLU A 12 -1.64 -18.92 -7.93
C GLU A 12 -2.08 -17.81 -6.96
N CYS A 13 -2.26 -16.56 -7.40
CA CYS A 13 -2.83 -15.50 -6.57
C CYS A 13 -4.23 -15.89 -6.05
N ARG A 14 -5.13 -16.37 -6.93
CA ARG A 14 -6.49 -16.80 -6.54
C ARG A 14 -6.48 -17.96 -5.56
N LYS A 15 -5.59 -18.92 -5.73
CA LYS A 15 -5.39 -20.03 -4.80
C LYS A 15 -4.88 -19.53 -3.43
N TYR A 16 -3.99 -18.56 -3.44
CA TYR A 16 -3.46 -17.96 -2.22
C TYR A 16 -4.52 -17.18 -1.45
N GLU A 17 -5.34 -16.36 -2.12
CA GLU A 17 -6.45 -15.61 -1.53
C GLU A 17 -7.43 -16.52 -0.75
N GLN A 18 -7.67 -17.74 -1.22
CA GLN A 18 -8.57 -18.70 -0.57
C GLN A 18 -8.14 -19.12 0.84
N ARG A 19 -6.90 -18.84 1.24
CA ARG A 19 -6.39 -19.10 2.60
C ARG A 19 -6.96 -18.14 3.64
N PHE A 20 -7.49 -17.00 3.23
CA PHE A 20 -7.93 -15.94 4.12
C PHE A 20 -9.43 -15.77 4.12
N LYS A 21 -9.97 -15.46 5.30
CA LYS A 21 -11.37 -15.03 5.42
C LYS A 21 -11.51 -13.62 4.86
N PRO A 22 -12.64 -13.29 4.22
CA PRO A 22 -12.92 -11.91 3.87
C PRO A 22 -13.06 -11.05 5.12
N VAL A 23 -12.86 -9.75 4.99
CA VAL A 23 -13.13 -8.80 6.08
C VAL A 23 -14.57 -8.94 6.58
N PRO A 24 -14.80 -8.80 7.90
CA PRO A 24 -16.15 -8.86 8.46
C PRO A 24 -17.07 -7.79 7.87
N THR A 25 -18.32 -8.13 7.65
CA THR A 25 -19.34 -7.17 7.16
C THR A 25 -19.95 -6.33 8.28
N GLN A 26 -19.89 -6.81 9.55
CA GLN A 26 -20.38 -6.09 10.71
C GLN A 26 -19.23 -5.44 11.47
N GLY A 27 -19.38 -4.16 11.84
CA GLY A 27 -18.38 -3.41 12.58
C GLY A 27 -17.16 -2.99 11.74
N TRP A 28 -17.26 -3.10 10.42
CA TRP A 28 -16.25 -2.64 9.46
C TRP A 28 -16.91 -1.74 8.42
N SER A 29 -16.21 -0.70 8.03
CA SER A 29 -16.62 0.18 6.93
C SER A 29 -15.61 0.12 5.79
N VAL A 30 -16.14 0.20 4.58
CA VAL A 30 -15.35 0.23 3.34
C VAL A 30 -15.37 1.64 2.77
N TYR A 31 -14.20 2.24 2.57
CA TYR A 31 -14.04 3.47 1.83
C TYR A 31 -13.26 3.19 0.57
N LYS A 32 -13.91 3.44 -0.57
CA LYS A 32 -13.40 3.08 -1.88
C LYS A 32 -13.20 1.56 -1.96
N GLN A 33 -12.02 1.07 -1.66
CA GLN A 33 -11.64 -0.35 -1.75
C GLN A 33 -11.11 -0.92 -0.44
N TYR A 34 -10.75 -0.08 0.53
CA TYR A 34 -10.13 -0.51 1.77
C TYR A 34 -11.15 -0.58 2.90
N ALA A 35 -11.18 -1.72 3.60
CA ALA A 35 -12.03 -1.93 4.77
C ALA A 35 -11.26 -1.65 6.05
N THR A 36 -11.93 -1.09 7.06
CA THR A 36 -11.36 -0.83 8.38
C THR A 36 -12.38 -1.09 9.49
N PRO A 37 -11.95 -1.57 10.69
CA PRO A 37 -12.85 -1.68 11.84
C PRO A 37 -13.37 -0.30 12.28
N ASP A 38 -14.69 -0.19 12.51
CA ASP A 38 -15.34 1.08 12.81
C ASP A 38 -14.86 1.71 14.12
N HIS A 39 -14.69 0.91 15.17
CA HIS A 39 -14.22 1.39 16.47
C HIS A 39 -12.77 1.87 16.41
N PHE A 40 -11.90 1.13 15.71
CA PHE A 40 -10.51 1.49 15.53
C PHE A 40 -10.37 2.81 14.77
N ARG A 41 -11.07 2.94 13.62
CA ARG A 41 -11.03 4.14 12.79
C ARG A 41 -11.37 5.42 13.55
N LYS A 42 -12.35 5.36 14.47
CA LYS A 42 -12.77 6.51 15.28
C LYS A 42 -11.79 6.89 16.38
N SER A 43 -10.91 5.98 16.80
CA SER A 43 -9.99 6.16 17.91
C SER A 43 -8.54 6.38 17.52
N MET A 44 -8.14 6.01 16.29
CA MET A 44 -6.75 6.16 15.83
C MET A 44 -6.33 7.63 15.76
N GLN A 45 -5.04 7.88 15.98
CA GLN A 45 -4.47 9.22 16.01
C GLN A 45 -3.58 9.50 14.80
N THR A 46 -2.92 8.47 14.26
CA THR A 46 -1.93 8.63 13.20
C THR A 46 -2.11 7.57 12.13
N MET A 47 -2.08 8.02 10.87
CA MET A 47 -2.12 7.17 9.68
C MET A 47 -0.99 7.54 8.73
N TRP A 48 -0.30 6.53 8.21
CA TRP A 48 0.60 6.65 7.06
C TRP A 48 -0.04 6.00 5.85
N SER A 49 -0.01 6.69 4.71
CA SER A 49 -0.58 6.20 3.46
C SER A 49 0.46 6.33 2.34
N PHE A 50 0.92 5.21 1.86
CA PHE A 50 1.85 5.10 0.75
C PHE A 50 1.08 4.75 -0.53
N GLY A 51 1.25 5.58 -1.57
CA GLY A 51 0.49 5.47 -2.81
C GLY A 51 -0.89 6.12 -2.73
N VAL A 52 -1.06 7.26 -3.37
CA VAL A 52 -2.31 8.04 -3.43
C VAL A 52 -2.86 8.08 -4.85
N SER A 53 -1.99 8.33 -5.84
CA SER A 53 -2.36 8.49 -7.23
C SER A 53 -3.51 9.49 -7.41
N LYS A 54 -4.54 9.13 -8.17
CA LYS A 54 -5.75 9.94 -8.41
C LYS A 54 -6.86 9.72 -7.38
N GLU A 55 -6.63 8.91 -6.34
CA GLU A 55 -7.69 8.42 -5.47
C GLU A 55 -7.32 8.56 -3.98
N ILE A 56 -7.96 9.48 -3.30
CA ILE A 56 -7.74 9.77 -1.87
C ILE A 56 -9.02 9.59 -1.02
N ARG A 57 -10.07 8.98 -1.58
CA ARG A 57 -11.35 8.82 -0.88
C ARG A 57 -11.28 7.93 0.35
N PHE A 58 -10.28 7.07 0.45
CA PHE A 58 -10.04 6.31 1.67
C PHE A 58 -9.64 7.24 2.82
N GLU A 59 -8.64 8.07 2.62
CA GLU A 59 -8.14 9.06 3.58
C GLU A 59 -9.21 10.11 3.91
N GLU A 60 -10.03 10.50 2.94
CA GLU A 60 -11.20 11.38 3.13
C GLU A 60 -12.26 10.72 4.03
N GLY A 61 -12.53 9.44 3.81
CA GLY A 61 -13.43 8.66 4.65
C GLY A 61 -12.94 8.58 6.10
N ILE A 62 -11.66 8.29 6.27
CA ILE A 62 -10.99 8.26 7.59
C ILE A 62 -11.10 9.64 8.27
N ARG A 63 -10.75 10.71 7.57
CA ARG A 63 -10.82 12.08 8.10
C ARG A 63 -12.23 12.51 8.47
N ARG A 64 -13.23 12.13 7.66
CA ARG A 64 -14.64 12.43 7.93
C ARG A 64 -15.12 11.81 9.23
N ASP A 65 -14.71 10.56 9.49
CA ASP A 65 -15.15 9.82 10.68
C ASP A 65 -14.30 10.09 11.91
N ASN A 66 -13.06 10.55 11.70
CA ASN A 66 -12.14 10.98 12.74
C ASN A 66 -11.46 12.31 12.34
N PRO A 67 -12.07 13.45 12.64
CA PRO A 67 -11.53 14.76 12.25
C PRO A 67 -10.16 15.10 12.85
N ASN A 68 -9.76 14.43 13.92
CA ASN A 68 -8.52 14.71 14.65
C ASN A 68 -7.33 13.84 14.21
N VAL A 69 -7.54 12.81 13.39
CA VAL A 69 -6.46 11.93 12.93
C VAL A 69 -5.42 12.71 12.14
N LYS A 70 -4.14 12.45 12.37
CA LYS A 70 -3.04 12.97 11.53
C LYS A 70 -2.79 11.98 10.40
N ILE A 71 -2.94 12.43 9.16
CA ILE A 71 -2.73 11.59 7.97
C ILE A 71 -1.51 12.12 7.23
N TYR A 72 -0.51 11.27 7.06
CA TYR A 72 0.68 11.53 6.26
C TYR A 72 0.63 10.67 5.00
N THR A 73 0.95 11.26 3.85
CA THR A 73 0.91 10.54 2.58
C THR A 73 2.22 10.66 1.83
N TRP A 74 2.60 9.60 1.13
CA TRP A 74 3.77 9.53 0.25
C TRP A 74 3.34 9.10 -1.14
N ASP A 75 3.60 9.92 -2.10
CA ASP A 75 3.40 9.63 -3.52
C ASP A 75 4.12 10.70 -4.35
N PRO A 76 5.11 10.32 -5.20
CA PRO A 76 5.90 11.28 -5.95
C PRO A 76 5.19 11.82 -7.19
N THR A 77 4.06 11.22 -7.57
CA THR A 77 3.45 11.47 -8.88
C THR A 77 2.78 12.85 -8.93
N PRO A 78 2.86 13.55 -10.07
CA PRO A 78 2.18 14.85 -10.24
C PRO A 78 0.66 14.76 -10.06
N ILE A 79 0.06 13.61 -10.38
CA ILE A 79 -1.39 13.41 -10.20
C ILE A 79 -1.74 13.35 -8.72
N ALA A 80 -0.94 12.68 -7.89
CA ALA A 80 -1.16 12.63 -6.44
C ALA A 80 -1.07 14.01 -5.80
N GLN A 81 -0.11 14.85 -6.22
CA GLN A 81 0.02 16.22 -5.72
C GLN A 81 -1.25 17.04 -5.99
N ASN A 82 -1.84 16.92 -7.19
CA ASN A 82 -3.10 17.59 -7.52
C ASN A 82 -4.26 17.01 -6.70
N THR A 83 -4.36 15.68 -6.61
CA THR A 83 -5.39 14.97 -5.84
C THR A 83 -5.40 15.43 -4.37
N VAL A 84 -4.23 15.48 -3.74
CA VAL A 84 -4.07 15.90 -2.35
C VAL A 84 -4.43 17.37 -2.15
N LYS A 85 -4.01 18.25 -3.07
CA LYS A 85 -4.30 19.68 -3.00
C LYS A 85 -5.80 20.01 -3.07
N GLU A 86 -6.55 19.21 -3.82
CA GLU A 86 -7.99 19.38 -3.99
C GLU A 86 -8.83 18.69 -2.91
N SER A 87 -8.20 17.78 -2.14
CA SER A 87 -8.90 16.94 -1.16
C SER A 87 -9.23 17.67 0.15
N PRO A 88 -10.44 17.48 0.70
CA PRO A 88 -10.79 17.94 2.04
C PRO A 88 -10.12 17.15 3.17
N ALA A 89 -9.40 16.06 2.87
CA ALA A 89 -8.77 15.20 3.90
C ALA A 89 -7.68 15.91 4.71
N ARG A 90 -7.13 17.03 4.23
CA ARG A 90 -6.09 17.82 4.91
C ARG A 90 -4.92 16.97 5.36
N VAL A 91 -4.34 16.22 4.44
CA VAL A 91 -3.20 15.36 4.69
C VAL A 91 -1.88 16.15 4.66
N VAL A 92 -0.86 15.63 5.33
CA VAL A 92 0.52 16.10 5.19
C VAL A 92 1.17 15.26 4.09
N HIS A 93 1.32 15.82 2.91
CA HIS A 93 1.83 15.13 1.74
C HIS A 93 3.32 15.31 1.55
N THR A 94 4.03 14.21 1.33
CA THR A 94 5.44 14.16 0.95
C THR A 94 5.52 13.65 -0.49
N PRO A 95 5.96 14.45 -1.46
CA PRO A 95 6.04 14.06 -2.87
C PRO A 95 7.29 13.21 -3.14
N LYS A 96 7.43 12.11 -2.43
CA LYS A 96 8.52 11.14 -2.53
C LYS A 96 7.96 9.73 -2.62
N ALA A 97 8.68 8.82 -3.29
CA ALA A 97 8.41 7.39 -3.23
C ALA A 97 9.03 6.80 -1.95
N PHE A 98 8.61 5.60 -1.60
CA PHE A 98 9.32 4.79 -0.61
C PHE A 98 10.44 4.00 -1.28
N ASP A 99 11.66 4.08 -0.75
CA ASP A 99 12.76 3.16 -1.05
C ASP A 99 13.81 3.20 0.08
N PRO A 100 14.35 2.04 0.52
CA PRO A 100 15.33 1.98 1.62
C PRO A 100 16.68 2.61 1.27
N SER A 101 17.04 2.71 -0.01
CA SER A 101 18.32 3.27 -0.43
C SER A 101 18.35 4.79 -0.44
N GLU A 102 17.21 5.46 -0.41
CA GLU A 102 17.04 6.92 -0.55
C GLU A 102 17.65 7.51 -1.82
N GLN A 103 17.82 6.67 -2.85
CA GLN A 103 18.30 7.10 -4.16
C GLN A 103 17.14 7.47 -5.07
N ASP A 104 17.40 8.36 -6.02
CA ASP A 104 16.40 8.67 -7.04
C ASP A 104 16.00 7.42 -7.81
N MET A 105 14.70 7.25 -8.03
CA MET A 105 14.14 6.14 -8.78
C MET A 105 13.47 6.61 -10.05
N THR A 106 13.43 5.75 -11.06
CA THR A 106 12.69 6.03 -12.30
C THR A 106 11.43 5.19 -12.34
N PHE A 107 10.29 5.86 -12.46
CA PHE A 107 8.99 5.24 -12.69
C PHE A 107 8.64 5.32 -14.17
N TYR A 108 7.88 4.34 -14.62
CA TYR A 108 7.44 4.16 -16.02
C TYR A 108 5.92 4.16 -16.10
N THR A 109 5.36 4.71 -17.17
CA THR A 109 3.94 4.59 -17.45
C THR A 109 3.67 4.26 -18.91
N ILE A 110 2.72 3.35 -19.13
CA ILE A 110 2.11 3.06 -20.42
C ILE A 110 0.71 3.70 -20.55
N ASP A 111 0.24 4.37 -19.49
CA ASP A 111 -1.06 5.05 -19.48
C ASP A 111 -0.92 6.48 -20.01
N HIS A 112 -1.52 6.75 -21.20
CA HIS A 112 -1.57 8.10 -21.80
C HIS A 112 -2.18 9.17 -20.89
N LYS A 113 -2.97 8.79 -19.89
CA LYS A 113 -3.51 9.71 -18.87
C LYS A 113 -2.58 9.85 -17.67
N ARG A 114 -1.44 9.17 -17.64
CA ARG A 114 -0.42 9.21 -16.57
C ARG A 114 -0.99 9.00 -15.17
N ARG A 115 -1.94 8.07 -15.04
CA ARG A 115 -2.63 7.77 -13.77
C ARG A 115 -2.00 6.63 -12.98
N CYS A 116 -1.28 5.75 -13.67
CA CYS A 116 -0.60 4.60 -13.09
C CYS A 116 0.88 4.67 -13.45
N TRP A 117 1.73 4.53 -12.46
CA TRP A 117 3.18 4.55 -12.59
C TRP A 117 3.75 3.33 -11.89
N SER A 118 4.69 2.64 -12.50
CA SER A 118 5.30 1.43 -11.99
C SER A 118 6.82 1.54 -12.01
N LEU A 119 7.48 0.80 -11.12
CA LEU A 119 8.94 0.66 -11.11
C LEU A 119 9.48 -0.12 -12.31
N GLU A 120 8.66 -0.93 -12.93
CA GLU A 120 9.04 -1.71 -14.10
C GLU A 120 8.39 -1.18 -15.38
N ASN A 121 9.18 -1.17 -16.44
CA ASN A 121 8.68 -0.96 -17.79
C ASN A 121 8.19 -2.29 -18.36
N HIS A 122 6.97 -2.68 -18.02
CA HIS A 122 6.36 -3.97 -18.41
C HIS A 122 6.23 -4.15 -19.93
N ASP A 123 6.12 -3.08 -20.68
CA ASP A 123 6.03 -3.09 -22.13
C ASP A 123 6.75 -1.88 -22.74
N PRO A 124 8.07 -2.00 -23.01
CA PRO A 124 8.84 -0.88 -23.56
C PRO A 124 8.29 -0.34 -24.88
N SER A 125 7.55 -1.17 -25.65
CA SER A 125 6.95 -0.73 -26.92
C SER A 125 5.75 0.19 -26.72
N LYS A 126 5.17 0.22 -25.53
CA LYS A 126 4.04 1.07 -25.13
C LYS A 126 4.42 2.18 -24.16
N LEU A 127 5.70 2.32 -23.83
CA LEU A 127 6.15 3.36 -22.92
C LEU A 127 5.69 4.75 -23.39
N VAL A 128 4.96 5.43 -22.52
CA VAL A 128 4.45 6.79 -22.78
C VAL A 128 5.35 7.84 -22.16
N ASP A 129 5.80 7.60 -20.91
CA ASP A 129 6.59 8.56 -20.16
C ASP A 129 7.41 7.90 -19.05
N THR A 130 8.42 8.64 -18.56
CA THR A 130 9.22 8.29 -17.39
C THR A 130 9.22 9.44 -16.39
N LEU A 131 9.33 9.11 -15.10
CA LEU A 131 9.39 10.09 -14.02
C LEU A 131 10.50 9.71 -13.06
N THR A 132 11.55 10.54 -12.96
CA THR A 132 12.55 10.38 -11.90
C THR A 132 12.06 11.07 -10.63
N VAL A 133 12.05 10.33 -9.53
CA VAL A 133 11.47 10.74 -8.25
C VAL A 133 12.48 10.57 -7.13
N GLN A 134 12.43 11.45 -6.15
CA GLN A 134 13.15 11.28 -4.89
C GLN A 134 12.47 10.21 -4.04
N THR A 135 13.26 9.56 -3.19
CA THR A 135 12.75 8.53 -2.27
C THR A 135 12.99 8.91 -0.81
N GLU A 136 12.32 8.20 0.09
CA GLU A 136 12.49 8.33 1.54
C GLU A 136 12.35 6.94 2.18
N SER A 137 13.26 6.59 3.10
CA SER A 137 13.24 5.32 3.84
C SER A 137 12.31 5.36 5.06
N ILE A 138 11.97 4.19 5.60
CA ILE A 138 11.25 4.13 6.89
C ILE A 138 12.11 4.71 8.02
N GLU A 139 13.41 4.52 8.01
CA GLU A 139 14.31 5.11 9.00
C GLU A 139 14.20 6.63 9.03
N THR A 140 14.25 7.30 7.88
CA THR A 140 14.08 8.76 7.77
C THR A 140 12.67 9.20 8.20
N ILE A 141 11.63 8.44 7.84
CA ILE A 141 10.26 8.72 8.27
C ILE A 141 10.15 8.63 9.79
N VAL A 142 10.68 7.57 10.40
CA VAL A 142 10.69 7.36 11.86
C VAL A 142 11.49 8.43 12.60
N ALA A 143 12.64 8.83 12.06
CA ALA A 143 13.44 9.92 12.64
C ALA A 143 12.66 11.25 12.70
N ARG A 144 11.75 11.48 11.73
CA ARG A 144 10.94 12.70 11.66
C ARG A 144 9.61 12.62 12.42
N LEU A 145 8.93 11.47 12.39
CA LEU A 145 7.56 11.33 12.89
C LEU A 145 7.43 10.43 14.12
N GLY A 146 8.50 9.71 14.51
CA GLY A 146 8.46 8.62 15.48
C GLY A 146 7.96 7.31 14.85
N ASN A 147 8.08 6.21 15.59
CA ASN A 147 7.65 4.89 15.13
C ASN A 147 6.20 4.53 15.54
N GLN A 148 5.52 5.41 16.26
CA GLN A 148 4.15 5.19 16.72
C GLN A 148 3.16 5.62 15.65
N VAL A 149 2.61 4.64 14.96
CA VAL A 149 1.56 4.83 13.95
C VAL A 149 0.45 3.82 14.19
N ASP A 150 -0.80 4.27 14.15
CA ASP A 150 -1.94 3.38 14.38
C ASP A 150 -2.30 2.59 13.13
N MET A 151 -2.19 3.22 11.96
CA MET A 151 -2.59 2.63 10.68
C MET A 151 -1.59 2.91 9.58
N ILE A 152 -1.34 1.88 8.76
CA ILE A 152 -0.61 2.02 7.50
C ILE A 152 -1.47 1.47 6.35
N LYS A 153 -1.54 2.23 5.24
CA LYS A 153 -2.01 1.77 3.93
C LYS A 153 -0.83 1.79 2.97
N ALA A 154 -0.63 0.71 2.23
CA ALA A 154 0.40 0.64 1.20
C ALA A 154 -0.13 0.05 -0.11
N ASP A 155 0.13 0.80 -1.20
CA ASP A 155 -0.21 0.47 -2.57
C ASP A 155 0.87 1.18 -3.42
N ILE A 156 2.04 0.52 -3.57
CA ILE A 156 3.31 1.17 -3.94
C ILE A 156 4.08 0.47 -5.06
N GLU A 157 3.36 -0.31 -5.86
CA GLU A 157 3.87 -0.81 -7.14
C GLU A 157 5.23 -1.54 -7.02
N GLY A 158 5.26 -2.59 -6.16
CA GLY A 158 6.38 -3.55 -6.07
C GLY A 158 7.40 -3.31 -4.96
N ARG A 159 7.17 -2.36 -4.04
CA ARG A 159 8.06 -2.12 -2.88
C ARG A 159 7.48 -2.55 -1.54
N TRP A 160 6.42 -3.34 -1.55
CA TRP A 160 5.74 -3.78 -0.33
C TRP A 160 6.63 -4.63 0.61
N TYR A 161 7.55 -5.44 0.04
CA TYR A 161 8.41 -6.30 0.83
C TYR A 161 9.50 -5.49 1.55
N GLU A 162 10.15 -4.58 0.84
CA GLU A 162 11.15 -3.66 1.42
C GLU A 162 10.50 -2.70 2.43
N LEU A 163 9.25 -2.28 2.19
CA LEU A 163 8.48 -1.48 3.16
C LEU A 163 8.29 -2.27 4.47
N TRP A 164 7.84 -3.52 4.38
CA TRP A 164 7.70 -4.39 5.53
C TRP A 164 9.03 -4.58 6.27
N GLN A 165 10.11 -4.89 5.56
CA GLN A 165 11.44 -5.04 6.16
C GLN A 165 11.88 -3.77 6.90
N GLY A 166 11.68 -2.62 6.28
CA GLY A 166 11.96 -1.31 6.90
C GLY A 166 11.13 -1.06 8.15
N MET A 167 9.84 -1.44 8.15
CA MET A 167 8.97 -1.35 9.32
C MET A 167 9.48 -2.22 10.48
N VAL A 168 9.81 -3.48 10.20
CA VAL A 168 10.34 -4.42 11.21
C VAL A 168 11.66 -3.92 11.79
N ALA A 169 12.58 -3.45 10.94
CA ALA A 169 13.89 -2.94 11.36
C ALA A 169 13.80 -1.68 12.25
N ASN A 170 12.72 -0.92 12.16
CA ASN A 170 12.51 0.32 12.90
C ASN A 170 11.41 0.24 13.97
N ASP A 171 11.00 -0.96 14.36
CA ASP A 171 9.94 -1.20 15.36
C ASP A 171 8.62 -0.48 15.04
N VAL A 172 8.25 -0.37 13.76
CA VAL A 172 6.98 0.20 13.32
C VAL A 172 5.92 -0.91 13.29
N ASN A 173 5.05 -0.92 14.29
CA ASN A 173 4.05 -1.95 14.51
C ASN A 173 2.63 -1.31 14.53
N PRO A 174 2.02 -1.01 13.37
CA PRO A 174 0.70 -0.41 13.33
C PRO A 174 -0.37 -1.39 13.84
N LYS A 175 -1.39 -0.91 14.54
CA LYS A 175 -2.54 -1.75 14.94
C LYS A 175 -3.32 -2.26 13.73
N PHE A 176 -3.31 -1.50 12.64
CA PHE A 176 -3.96 -1.86 11.40
C PHE A 176 -3.05 -1.58 10.21
N LEU A 177 -2.90 -2.58 9.35
CA LEU A 177 -2.15 -2.48 8.11
C LEU A 177 -3.02 -2.99 6.96
N THR A 178 -3.12 -2.26 5.86
CA THR A 178 -3.69 -2.75 4.60
C THR A 178 -2.68 -2.57 3.48
N VAL A 179 -2.43 -3.64 2.74
CA VAL A 179 -1.40 -3.69 1.69
C VAL A 179 -1.97 -4.33 0.45
N GLU A 180 -1.73 -3.70 -0.70
CA GLU A 180 -1.82 -4.33 -2.00
C GLU A 180 -0.45 -4.94 -2.34
N PHE A 181 -0.44 -6.26 -2.54
CA PHE A 181 0.73 -7.04 -2.91
C PHE A 181 0.68 -7.30 -4.41
N GLU A 182 1.55 -6.65 -5.15
CA GLU A 182 1.70 -6.82 -6.58
C GLU A 182 2.60 -8.04 -6.84
N MET A 183 2.00 -9.13 -7.36
CA MET A 183 2.61 -10.46 -7.47
C MET A 183 3.24 -10.71 -8.86
N TYR A 184 3.74 -9.68 -9.52
CA TYR A 184 4.21 -9.76 -10.91
C TYR A 184 5.61 -9.19 -11.16
N PHE A 185 6.26 -8.67 -10.13
CA PHE A 185 7.61 -8.09 -10.24
C PHE A 185 8.72 -9.15 -10.28
N ASP A 186 8.47 -10.34 -9.73
CA ASP A 186 9.42 -11.46 -9.71
C ASP A 186 8.71 -12.77 -10.12
N GLU A 187 9.40 -13.91 -10.03
CA GLU A 187 8.75 -15.21 -10.19
C GLU A 187 7.68 -15.41 -9.10
N ILE A 188 6.48 -15.88 -9.50
CA ILE A 188 5.33 -15.99 -8.60
C ILE A 188 5.63 -16.79 -7.32
N GLN A 189 6.46 -17.82 -7.40
CA GLN A 189 6.82 -18.63 -6.21
C GLN A 189 7.62 -17.80 -5.21
N LYS A 190 8.53 -16.97 -5.67
CA LYS A 190 9.32 -16.08 -4.83
C LYS A 190 8.47 -14.98 -4.20
N GLU A 191 7.51 -14.44 -4.95
CA GLU A 191 6.54 -13.48 -4.41
C GLU A 191 5.66 -14.11 -3.34
N ILE A 192 5.21 -15.37 -3.54
CA ILE A 192 4.45 -16.13 -2.55
C ILE A 192 5.30 -16.43 -1.29
N GLU A 193 6.57 -16.77 -1.45
CA GLU A 193 7.49 -16.98 -0.32
C GLU A 193 7.62 -15.71 0.52
N ARG A 194 7.89 -14.57 -0.09
CA ARG A 194 7.96 -13.27 0.58
C ARG A 194 6.64 -12.92 1.29
N LEU A 195 5.51 -13.15 0.62
CA LEU A 195 4.19 -12.89 1.20
C LEU A 195 3.91 -13.82 2.41
N ASN A 196 4.36 -15.08 2.36
CA ASN A 196 4.28 -15.98 3.51
C ASN A 196 5.10 -15.44 4.70
N GLU A 197 6.32 -14.95 4.48
CA GLU A 197 7.13 -14.35 5.55
C GLU A 197 6.38 -13.20 6.24
N VAL A 198 5.76 -12.32 5.46
CA VAL A 198 4.97 -11.19 5.98
C VAL A 198 3.77 -11.68 6.78
N VAL A 199 3.00 -12.62 6.22
CA VAL A 199 1.80 -13.18 6.88
C VAL A 199 2.17 -13.90 8.17
N ASP A 200 3.20 -14.77 8.14
CA ASP A 200 3.65 -15.54 9.30
C ASP A 200 4.17 -14.61 10.40
N TYR A 201 4.91 -13.56 10.03
CA TYR A 201 5.37 -12.54 10.98
C TYR A 201 4.20 -11.90 11.73
N TYR A 202 3.21 -11.37 11.00
CA TYR A 202 2.08 -10.70 11.64
C TYR A 202 1.20 -11.67 12.45
N GLN A 203 0.93 -12.87 11.94
CA GLN A 203 0.18 -13.89 12.68
C GLN A 203 0.89 -14.32 13.97
N SER A 204 2.21 -14.50 13.93
CA SER A 204 3.02 -14.83 15.11
C SER A 204 3.05 -13.71 16.15
N ASN A 205 2.80 -12.46 15.72
CA ASN A 205 2.68 -11.29 16.58
C ASN A 205 1.22 -10.96 16.95
N GLY A 206 0.28 -11.91 16.79
CA GLY A 206 -1.09 -11.78 17.25
C GLY A 206 -2.06 -11.05 16.32
N TYR A 207 -1.64 -10.73 15.11
CA TYR A 207 -2.53 -10.11 14.13
C TYR A 207 -3.47 -11.12 13.50
N LYS A 208 -4.72 -10.71 13.31
CA LYS A 208 -5.66 -11.39 12.43
C LYS A 208 -5.46 -10.90 11.00
N VAL A 209 -5.46 -11.83 10.05
CA VAL A 209 -5.26 -11.53 8.62
C VAL A 209 -6.54 -11.79 7.86
N TYR A 210 -6.97 -10.82 7.07
CA TYR A 210 -8.19 -10.89 6.27
C TYR A 210 -7.89 -10.53 4.82
N LEU A 211 -8.61 -11.19 3.91
CA LEU A 211 -8.69 -10.75 2.52
C LEU A 211 -9.57 -9.50 2.46
N ASN A 212 -9.02 -8.37 2.03
CA ASN A 212 -9.79 -7.14 1.92
C ASN A 212 -10.84 -7.28 0.81
N ARG A 213 -10.40 -7.65 -0.39
CA ARG A 213 -11.25 -8.01 -1.52
C ARG A 213 -10.43 -8.73 -2.59
N PRO A 214 -11.06 -9.53 -3.47
CA PRO A 214 -10.41 -10.00 -4.70
C PRO A 214 -10.16 -8.81 -5.65
N LEU A 215 -8.94 -8.74 -6.18
CA LEU A 215 -8.56 -7.72 -7.16
C LEU A 215 -8.52 -8.31 -8.57
N PRO A 216 -8.78 -7.54 -9.62
CA PRO A 216 -8.46 -7.96 -10.98
C PRO A 216 -6.92 -8.00 -11.15
N GLY A 217 -6.42 -8.98 -11.92
CA GLY A 217 -4.98 -9.12 -12.14
C GLY A 217 -4.25 -9.87 -11.02
N PRO A 218 -2.92 -9.94 -11.09
CA PRO A 218 -2.06 -10.66 -10.15
C PRO A 218 -1.74 -9.81 -8.92
N HIS A 219 -2.77 -9.39 -8.22
CA HIS A 219 -2.69 -8.62 -6.99
C HIS A 219 -3.40 -9.37 -5.87
N ILE A 220 -2.90 -9.23 -4.65
CA ILE A 220 -3.53 -9.74 -3.42
C ILE A 220 -3.61 -8.57 -2.44
N GLU A 221 -4.80 -8.27 -1.92
CA GLU A 221 -4.98 -7.19 -0.95
C GLU A 221 -5.38 -7.76 0.40
N LEU A 222 -4.49 -7.63 1.40
CA LEU A 222 -4.70 -8.13 2.75
C LEU A 222 -4.79 -6.99 3.77
N CYS A 223 -5.59 -7.26 4.81
CA CYS A 223 -5.62 -6.45 6.03
C CYS A 223 -5.06 -7.26 7.20
N PHE A 224 -4.20 -6.64 7.97
CA PHE A 224 -3.63 -7.17 9.21
C PHE A 224 -4.15 -6.32 10.36
N TYR A 225 -4.78 -6.95 11.34
CA TYR A 225 -5.39 -6.23 12.45
C TYR A 225 -5.01 -6.84 13.79
N HIS A 226 -4.45 -6.03 14.67
CA HIS A 226 -4.17 -6.35 16.06
C HIS A 226 -5.20 -5.65 16.96
N GLU A 227 -6.00 -6.46 17.69
CA GLU A 227 -7.05 -5.96 18.61
C GLU A 227 -6.50 -5.27 19.85
#